data_b009a1bc3ff4c33bce6a6ba315b363c3
#
_entry.id   b009a1bc3ff4c33bce6a6ba315b363c3
#
_cell.length_a   1.000
_cell.length_b   1.000
_cell.length_c   1.000
_cell.angle_alpha   90.00
_cell.angle_beta   90.00
_cell.angle_gamma   90.00
#
_symmetry.space_group_name_H-M   'P 1'
#
loop_
_entity.id
_entity.type
_entity.pdbx_description
1 polymer ?
#
loop_
_entity_poly.entity_id
_entity_poly.type
_entity_poly.pdbx_seq_one_letter_code
_entity_poly.pdbx_strand_id
1 'polypeptide(L)'
;IVFAIQPWHHNIARAILQTPKVYFFDTGLVRGDAGVRFENAVAAMLLKHAHFRQDAQGKNIGLHYIRTKDGAEVDFALSEENRLAHLIECKLSDNVPHRALTRFASHFAEAEAVQIVYDLRQDEYRAPVHILDAANWLKDLSA
;
A
#
# COMPACT_ATOMS: atom_id res chain seq x y z
N ILE A 1 -16.73 -9.64 -6.21
CA ILE A 1 -15.82 -10.73 -5.81
C ILE A 1 -14.35 -10.28 -5.87
N VAL A 2 -13.96 -9.47 -6.86
CA VAL A 2 -12.62 -8.89 -6.98
C VAL A 2 -12.69 -7.38 -7.16
N PHE A 3 -11.58 -6.72 -6.86
CA PHE A 3 -11.36 -5.31 -7.19
C PHE A 3 -9.97 -5.13 -7.80
N ALA A 4 -9.79 -4.06 -8.53
CA ALA A 4 -8.53 -3.75 -9.19
C ALA A 4 -8.00 -2.40 -8.70
N ILE A 5 -6.68 -2.31 -8.56
CA ILE A 5 -5.99 -1.04 -8.30
C ILE A 5 -5.08 -0.71 -9.47
N GLN A 6 -5.03 0.56 -9.82
CA GLN A 6 -4.19 1.06 -10.89
C GLN A 6 -2.85 1.55 -10.32
N PRO A 7 -1.79 1.54 -11.13
CA PRO A 7 -0.55 2.17 -10.70
C PRO A 7 -0.74 3.67 -10.51
N TRP A 8 -0.02 4.23 -9.54
CA TRP A 8 0.03 5.67 -9.37
C TRP A 8 0.72 6.33 -10.58
N HIS A 9 0.07 7.33 -11.12
CA HIS A 9 0.64 8.20 -12.13
C HIS A 9 0.01 9.58 -12.00
N HIS A 10 0.81 10.62 -12.00
CA HIS A 10 0.29 12.00 -11.98
C HIS A 10 -0.53 12.34 -13.23
N ASN A 11 -0.38 11.58 -14.31
CA ASN A 11 -1.27 11.61 -15.48
C ASN A 11 -2.25 10.42 -15.41
N ILE A 12 -3.50 10.68 -15.06
CA ILE A 12 -4.55 9.66 -14.88
C ILE A 12 -4.79 8.86 -16.16
N ALA A 13 -4.72 9.50 -17.34
CA ALA A 13 -4.91 8.81 -18.60
C ALA A 13 -3.84 7.73 -18.84
N ARG A 14 -2.59 7.97 -18.45
CA ARG A 14 -1.52 6.97 -18.54
C ARG A 14 -1.68 5.84 -17.52
N ALA A 15 -2.19 6.14 -16.32
CA ALA A 15 -2.44 5.11 -15.31
C ALA A 15 -3.48 4.09 -15.80
N ILE A 16 -4.53 4.54 -16.46
CA ILE A 16 -5.60 3.67 -16.99
C ILE A 16 -5.09 2.70 -18.05
N LEU A 17 -4.05 3.06 -18.80
CA LEU A 17 -3.46 2.23 -19.85
C LEU A 17 -2.50 1.15 -19.31
N GLN A 18 -2.16 1.17 -18.02
CA GLN A 18 -1.25 0.20 -17.41
C GLN A 18 -2.04 -0.96 -16.81
N THR A 19 -1.35 -2.12 -16.68
CA THR A 19 -1.97 -3.33 -16.11
C THR A 19 -2.35 -3.12 -14.67
N PRO A 20 -3.63 -3.31 -14.29
CA PRO A 20 -4.04 -3.23 -12.88
C PRO A 20 -3.57 -4.44 -12.09
N LYS A 21 -3.39 -4.27 -10.79
CA LYS A 21 -3.33 -5.39 -9.83
C LYS A 21 -4.75 -5.74 -9.38
N VAL A 22 -5.03 -7.04 -9.29
CA VAL A 22 -6.36 -7.54 -8.91
C VAL A 22 -6.28 -8.27 -7.58
N TYR A 23 -7.21 -7.94 -6.68
CA TYR A 23 -7.33 -8.53 -5.35
C TYR A 23 -8.74 -9.06 -5.11
N PHE A 24 -8.86 -10.04 -4.22
CA PHE A 24 -10.15 -10.58 -3.79
C PHE A 24 -10.68 -9.81 -2.58
N PHE A 25 -11.99 -9.53 -2.57
CA PHE A 25 -12.64 -9.02 -1.36
C PHE A 25 -12.62 -10.07 -0.24
N ASP A 26 -12.83 -11.34 -0.60
CA ASP A 26 -12.73 -12.47 0.33
C ASP A 26 -11.32 -13.05 0.27
N THR A 27 -10.54 -12.79 1.31
CA THR A 27 -9.17 -13.29 1.42
C THR A 27 -9.07 -14.81 1.50
N GLY A 28 -10.16 -15.49 1.88
CA GLY A 28 -10.24 -16.95 1.89
C GLY A 28 -10.15 -17.57 0.49
N LEU A 29 -10.45 -16.81 -0.55
CA LEU A 29 -10.35 -17.26 -1.94
C LEU A 29 -8.94 -17.15 -2.52
N VAL A 30 -8.04 -16.47 -1.84
CA VAL A 30 -6.68 -16.25 -2.34
C VAL A 30 -5.88 -17.55 -2.31
N ARG A 31 -5.39 -17.95 -3.48
CA ARG A 31 -4.45 -19.05 -3.61
C ARG A 31 -3.04 -18.50 -3.71
N GLY A 32 -2.15 -19.02 -2.87
CA GLY A 32 -0.77 -18.56 -2.81
C GLY A 32 -0.16 -18.79 -1.43
N ASP A 33 1.05 -18.34 -1.27
CA ASP A 33 1.73 -18.40 0.01
C ASP A 33 1.19 -17.36 1.01
N ALA A 34 1.75 -17.36 2.22
CA ALA A 34 1.34 -16.44 3.28
C ALA A 34 1.55 -14.98 2.91
N GLY A 35 2.60 -14.67 2.13
CA GLY A 35 2.89 -13.30 1.68
C GLY A 35 1.80 -12.77 0.76
N VAL A 36 1.40 -13.56 -0.23
CA VAL A 36 0.32 -13.21 -1.17
C VAL A 36 -1.01 -13.01 -0.44
N ARG A 37 -1.33 -13.89 0.51
CA ARG A 37 -2.55 -13.76 1.33
C ARG A 37 -2.52 -12.52 2.21
N PHE A 38 -1.39 -12.23 2.82
CA PHE A 38 -1.21 -11.05 3.64
C PHE A 38 -1.37 -9.77 2.82
N GLU A 39 -0.70 -9.68 1.66
CA GLU A 39 -0.85 -8.54 0.75
C GLU A 39 -2.31 -8.33 0.34
N ASN A 40 -3.02 -9.40 0.00
CA ASN A 40 -4.44 -9.31 -0.37
C ASN A 40 -5.32 -8.81 0.79
N ALA A 41 -5.06 -9.28 2.01
CA ALA A 41 -5.78 -8.80 3.20
C ALA A 41 -5.56 -7.31 3.42
N VAL A 42 -4.32 -6.86 3.29
CA VAL A 42 -3.97 -5.44 3.40
C VAL A 42 -4.66 -4.62 2.30
N ALA A 43 -4.69 -5.11 1.06
CA ALA A 43 -5.39 -4.44 -0.04
C ALA A 43 -6.86 -4.19 0.28
N ALA A 44 -7.56 -5.22 0.79
CA ALA A 44 -8.97 -5.10 1.17
C ALA A 44 -9.19 -4.10 2.32
N MET A 45 -8.31 -4.08 3.31
CA MET A 45 -8.38 -3.14 4.43
C MET A 45 -8.11 -1.70 3.99
N LEU A 46 -7.13 -1.48 3.10
CA LEU A 46 -6.84 -0.17 2.53
C LEU A 46 -7.98 0.35 1.67
N LEU A 47 -8.61 -0.52 0.89
CA LEU A 47 -9.79 -0.14 0.09
C LEU A 47 -10.95 0.28 1.00
N LYS A 48 -11.21 -0.48 2.07
CA LYS A 48 -12.22 -0.13 3.07
C LYS A 48 -11.94 1.23 3.71
N HIS A 49 -10.69 1.48 4.08
CA HIS A 49 -10.26 2.77 4.62
C HIS A 49 -10.51 3.92 3.62
N ALA A 50 -10.11 3.73 2.36
CA ALA A 50 -10.31 4.73 1.32
C ALA A 50 -11.80 5.07 1.13
N HIS A 51 -12.66 4.05 1.02
CA HIS A 51 -14.11 4.25 0.90
C HIS A 51 -14.71 4.92 2.13
N PHE A 52 -14.30 4.54 3.33
CA PHE A 52 -14.77 5.20 4.55
C PHE A 52 -14.41 6.68 4.57
N ARG A 53 -13.17 7.03 4.19
CA ARG A 53 -12.74 8.43 4.12
C ARG A 53 -13.52 9.22 3.07
N GLN A 54 -13.84 8.59 1.94
CA GLN A 54 -14.68 9.19 0.90
C GLN A 54 -16.11 9.41 1.39
N ASP A 55 -16.73 8.36 1.92
CA ASP A 55 -18.16 8.37 2.25
C ASP A 55 -18.47 9.19 3.51
N ALA A 56 -17.64 9.04 4.55
CA ALA A 56 -17.89 9.67 5.84
C ALA A 56 -17.25 11.06 5.98
N GLN A 57 -16.18 11.33 5.26
CA GLN A 57 -15.38 12.55 5.43
C GLN A 57 -15.30 13.41 4.16
N GLY A 58 -15.84 12.95 3.03
CA GLY A 58 -15.81 13.67 1.76
C GLY A 58 -14.40 13.85 1.20
N LYS A 59 -13.45 13.01 1.60
CA LYS A 59 -12.06 13.08 1.13
C LYS A 59 -11.88 12.29 -0.15
N ASN A 60 -11.10 12.81 -1.09
CA ASN A 60 -10.73 12.07 -2.29
C ASN A 60 -9.49 11.22 -2.00
N ILE A 61 -9.71 9.96 -1.65
CA ILE A 61 -8.65 8.98 -1.33
C ILE A 61 -8.53 7.98 -2.47
N GLY A 62 -7.32 7.82 -3.03
CA GLY A 62 -7.04 6.82 -4.04
C GLY A 62 -6.14 5.70 -3.49
N LEU A 63 -6.44 4.46 -3.88
CA LEU A 63 -5.60 3.30 -3.61
C LEU A 63 -4.92 2.86 -4.90
N HIS A 64 -3.60 2.82 -4.88
CA HIS A 64 -2.74 2.53 -6.01
C HIS A 64 -1.58 1.60 -5.63
N TYR A 65 -0.80 1.19 -6.61
CA TYR A 65 0.54 0.65 -6.42
C TYR A 65 1.54 1.48 -7.23
N ILE A 66 2.84 1.28 -7.02
CA ILE A 66 3.88 1.95 -7.80
C ILE A 66 4.74 0.91 -8.48
N ARG A 67 4.95 1.10 -9.78
CA ARG A 67 5.85 0.27 -10.58
C ARG A 67 6.61 1.15 -11.56
N THR A 68 7.92 0.97 -11.62
CA THR A 68 8.77 1.61 -12.63
C THR A 68 8.93 0.72 -13.87
N LYS A 69 9.47 1.30 -14.95
CA LYS A 69 9.76 0.56 -16.18
C LYS A 69 10.79 -0.55 -15.98
N ASP A 70 11.71 -0.39 -15.03
CA ASP A 70 12.72 -1.38 -14.67
C ASP A 70 12.23 -2.44 -13.67
N GLY A 71 10.95 -2.42 -13.34
CA GLY A 71 10.31 -3.44 -12.51
C GLY A 71 10.39 -3.22 -11.00
N ALA A 72 10.94 -2.09 -10.53
CA ALA A 72 10.88 -1.75 -9.11
C ALA A 72 9.42 -1.46 -8.72
N GLU A 73 8.95 -2.04 -7.63
CA GLU A 73 7.56 -1.98 -7.21
C GLU A 73 7.42 -1.74 -5.71
N VAL A 74 6.43 -0.94 -5.34
CA VAL A 74 5.91 -0.80 -3.97
C VAL A 74 4.47 -1.28 -3.99
N ASP A 75 4.10 -2.12 -3.03
CA ASP A 75 2.82 -2.83 -3.02
C ASP A 75 1.63 -1.90 -3.09
N PHE A 76 1.62 -0.85 -2.26
CA PHE A 76 0.51 0.10 -2.22
C PHE A 76 0.97 1.55 -2.08
N ALA A 77 0.14 2.44 -2.61
CA ALA A 77 0.24 3.87 -2.39
C ALA A 77 -1.16 4.44 -2.13
N LEU A 78 -1.29 5.26 -1.11
CA LEU A 78 -2.50 6.01 -0.85
C LEU A 78 -2.29 7.46 -1.27
N SER A 79 -3.20 7.97 -2.08
CA SER A 79 -3.26 9.38 -2.41
C SER A 79 -4.40 10.07 -1.66
N GLU A 80 -4.19 11.32 -1.31
CA GLU A 80 -5.21 12.20 -0.76
C GLU A 80 -5.22 13.49 -1.58
N GLU A 81 -6.39 13.83 -2.15
CA GLU A 81 -6.55 14.98 -3.03
C GLU A 81 -5.50 15.00 -4.17
N ASN A 82 -5.31 13.84 -4.81
CA ASN A 82 -4.38 13.62 -5.93
C ASN A 82 -2.89 13.77 -5.58
N ARG A 83 -2.52 13.74 -4.31
CA ARG A 83 -1.14 13.73 -3.84
C ARG A 83 -0.84 12.45 -3.08
N LEU A 84 0.34 11.88 -3.27
CA LEU A 84 0.76 10.72 -2.50
C LEU A 84 0.89 11.09 -1.02
N ALA A 85 0.17 10.35 -0.17
CA ALA A 85 0.21 10.50 1.28
C ALA A 85 0.99 9.37 1.95
N HIS A 86 0.85 8.15 1.44
CA HIS A 86 1.53 6.97 2.00
C HIS A 86 2.08 6.07 0.89
N LEU A 87 3.25 5.50 1.17
CA LEU A 87 3.84 4.39 0.43
C LEU A 87 3.91 3.20 1.38
N ILE A 88 3.39 2.05 0.98
CA ILE A 88 3.18 0.92 1.88
C ILE A 88 3.74 -0.35 1.23
N GLU A 89 4.66 -1.01 1.93
CA GLU A 89 5.20 -2.32 1.56
C GLU A 89 4.81 -3.34 2.61
N CYS A 90 4.44 -4.55 2.18
CA CYS A 90 4.02 -5.65 3.04
C CYS A 90 5.14 -6.68 3.15
N LYS A 91 5.50 -7.06 4.36
CA LYS A 91 6.48 -8.14 4.64
C LYS A 91 5.95 -9.05 5.72
N LEU A 92 6.31 -10.34 5.67
CA LEU A 92 5.90 -11.30 6.71
C LEU A 92 6.74 -11.15 7.97
N SER A 93 8.05 -11.00 7.84
CA SER A 93 8.98 -10.95 8.99
C SER A 93 10.23 -10.11 8.76
N ASP A 94 10.41 -9.55 7.57
CA ASP A 94 11.62 -8.82 7.21
C ASP A 94 11.60 -7.40 7.81
N ASN A 95 12.61 -7.10 8.62
CA ASN A 95 12.82 -5.79 9.24
C ASN A 95 13.87 -4.93 8.52
N VAL A 96 14.33 -5.36 7.35
CA VAL A 96 15.21 -4.56 6.49
C VAL A 96 14.36 -3.75 5.53
N PRO A 97 14.55 -2.42 5.41
CA PRO A 97 13.78 -1.61 4.49
C PRO A 97 13.85 -2.12 3.06
N HIS A 98 12.70 -2.31 2.43
CA HIS A 98 12.61 -2.73 1.04
C HIS A 98 13.26 -1.67 0.15
N ARG A 99 14.09 -2.12 -0.79
CA ARG A 99 14.92 -1.23 -1.62
C ARG A 99 14.08 -0.26 -2.46
N ALA A 100 13.03 -0.74 -3.09
CA ALA A 100 12.14 0.10 -3.89
C ALA A 100 11.40 1.12 -3.00
N LEU A 101 10.94 0.72 -1.83
CA LEU A 101 10.28 1.62 -0.89
C LEU A 101 11.21 2.76 -0.46
N THR A 102 12.46 2.44 -0.12
CA THR A 102 13.46 3.45 0.24
C THR A 102 13.73 4.44 -0.90
N ARG A 103 13.85 3.93 -2.12
CA ARG A 103 14.05 4.74 -3.32
C ARG A 103 12.89 5.71 -3.55
N PHE A 104 11.65 5.21 -3.50
CA PHE A 104 10.46 6.04 -3.71
C PHE A 104 10.21 7.01 -2.56
N ALA A 105 10.50 6.62 -1.32
CA ALA A 105 10.41 7.52 -0.18
C ALA A 105 11.32 8.75 -0.32
N SER A 106 12.50 8.57 -0.90
CA SER A 106 13.40 9.68 -1.19
C SER A 106 12.90 10.57 -2.34
N HIS A 107 12.16 9.98 -3.27
CA HIS A 107 11.61 10.71 -4.42
C HIS A 107 10.30 11.44 -4.10
N PHE A 108 9.46 10.87 -3.24
CA PHE A 108 8.19 11.43 -2.79
C PHE A 108 8.27 11.80 -1.30
N ALA A 109 9.05 12.83 -0.98
CA ALA A 109 9.35 13.22 0.39
C ALA A 109 8.12 13.63 1.22
N GLU A 110 7.02 14.04 0.57
CA GLU A 110 5.75 14.36 1.20
C GLU A 110 4.95 13.13 1.64
N ALA A 111 5.26 11.95 1.11
CA ALA A 111 4.59 10.72 1.46
C ALA A 111 5.28 10.02 2.64
N GLU A 112 4.49 9.53 3.58
CA GLU A 112 4.98 8.68 4.65
C GLU A 112 5.25 7.27 4.12
N ALA A 113 6.50 6.80 4.22
CA ALA A 113 6.89 5.47 3.78
C ALA A 113 6.86 4.50 4.96
N VAL A 114 6.01 3.49 4.87
CA VAL A 114 5.83 2.47 5.89
C VAL A 114 6.03 1.07 5.30
N GLN A 115 6.84 0.27 5.97
CA GLN A 115 6.93 -1.16 5.74
C GLN A 115 6.18 -1.84 6.89
N ILE A 116 5.01 -2.40 6.57
CA ILE A 116 4.20 -3.10 7.56
C ILE A 116 4.58 -4.57 7.58
N VAL A 117 4.87 -5.09 8.76
CA VAL A 117 5.40 -6.44 8.95
C VAL A 117 4.41 -7.25 9.78
N TYR A 118 4.04 -8.43 9.27
CA TYR A 118 3.06 -9.31 9.92
C TYR A 118 3.56 -9.81 11.28
N ASP A 119 4.82 -10.24 11.34
CA ASP A 119 5.46 -10.72 12.57
C ASP A 119 6.69 -9.86 12.85
N LEU A 120 6.51 -8.82 13.66
CA LEU A 120 7.55 -7.86 14.03
C LEU A 120 7.61 -7.76 15.56
N ARG A 121 8.83 -7.88 16.10
CA ARG A 121 9.06 -7.78 17.54
C ARG A 121 8.95 -6.34 18.06
N GLN A 122 9.47 -5.39 17.29
CA GLN A 122 9.59 -4.00 17.70
C GLN A 122 9.54 -3.09 16.49
N ASP A 123 8.75 -2.01 16.59
CA ASP A 123 8.72 -0.95 15.59
C ASP A 123 10.09 -0.25 15.53
N GLU A 124 10.51 0.10 14.33
CA GLU A 124 11.77 0.76 14.04
C GLU A 124 11.58 1.90 13.06
N TYR A 125 12.45 2.90 13.15
CA TYR A 125 12.58 3.92 12.12
C TYR A 125 13.97 3.82 11.51
N ARG A 126 14.02 3.46 10.24
CA ARG A 126 15.25 3.46 9.44
C ARG A 126 15.06 4.44 8.29
N ALA A 127 15.41 5.70 8.56
CA ALA A 127 15.15 6.82 7.67
C ALA A 127 15.43 6.46 6.19
N PRO A 128 14.49 6.71 5.28
CA PRO A 128 13.21 7.41 5.46
C PRO A 128 12.01 6.49 5.72
N VAL A 129 12.21 5.24 6.10
CA VAL A 129 11.18 4.20 6.21
C VAL A 129 10.86 3.89 7.67
N HIS A 130 9.56 3.92 8.01
CA HIS A 130 9.03 3.36 9.25
C HIS A 130 8.75 1.86 9.06
N ILE A 131 9.31 1.02 9.93
CA ILE A 131 9.04 -0.42 9.96
C ILE A 131 8.12 -0.66 11.15
N LEU A 132 6.87 -1.03 10.86
CA LEU A 132 5.79 -1.05 11.85
C LEU A 132 5.10 -2.41 11.90
N ASP A 133 4.64 -2.78 13.07
CA ASP A 133 3.76 -3.93 13.24
C ASP A 133 2.47 -3.74 12.43
N ALA A 134 2.18 -4.67 11.53
CA ALA A 134 1.07 -4.55 10.60
C ALA A 134 -0.28 -4.47 11.32
N ALA A 135 -0.51 -5.31 12.33
CA ALA A 135 -1.78 -5.33 13.04
C ALA A 135 -2.07 -4.00 13.73
N ASN A 136 -1.07 -3.42 14.39
CA ASN A 136 -1.21 -2.14 15.07
C ASN A 136 -1.43 -1.00 14.06
N TRP A 137 -0.66 -0.97 12.99
CA TRP A 137 -0.80 0.07 11.97
C TRP A 137 -2.17 0.01 11.29
N LEU A 138 -2.63 -1.18 10.91
CA LEU A 138 -3.93 -1.37 10.26
C LEU A 138 -5.11 -1.06 11.19
N LYS A 139 -4.98 -1.37 12.47
CA LYS A 139 -5.98 -1.04 13.49
C LYS A 139 -6.20 0.46 13.63
N ASP A 140 -5.16 1.26 13.43
CA ASP A 140 -5.22 2.71 13.54
C ASP A 140 -5.78 3.38 12.29
N LEU A 141 -6.02 2.63 11.21
CA LEU A 141 -6.71 3.16 10.04
C LEU A 141 -8.18 3.46 10.36
N SER A 142 -8.66 4.60 9.87
CA SER A 142 -10.08 4.94 9.94
C SER A 142 -10.89 3.92 9.12
N ALA A 143 -11.88 3.32 9.73
CA ALA A 143 -12.91 2.56 9.00
C ALA A 143 -13.72 1.68 9.93
#